data_5123fd44b443d8de5ed5cb0544722735
#
_entry.id   5123fd44b443d8de5ed5cb0544722735
#
_cell.length_a   1.000
_cell.length_b   1.000
_cell.length_c   1.000
_cell.angle_alpha   90.00
_cell.angle_beta   90.00
_cell.angle_gamma   90.00
#
_symmetry.space_group_name_H-M   'P 1'
#
loop_
_entity.id
_entity.type
_entity.pdbx_description
1 polymer ?
#
loop_
_entity_poly.entity_id
_entity_poly.type
_entity_poly.pdbx_seq_one_letter_code
_entity_poly.pdbx_strand_id
1 'polypeptide(L)'
;LLGKKCFALRIASFQGKNEGWMAEHMLILGVKKPDGEMRYITAAFPSACGKTNLAMLIPPAVYKEQGYEVYTVGDDIAWMKPGKDGRLYAINPENGFFGVAPGTNAKSNYNALASTMKNTIFTNVALNNADNTVWWEGLDKNPPVDATEWKGAKVNGPEFTSEIDPATGKNKKLAHPNSRFTAPAVNCPCVSPEFNNPDGVPVSAIIFGGRRASTTPLVYQSFDWVHGTYMGSAVSSETTAAATGAVGVLRHDPMAMKPFIGYNVGDYWAHWLEMGEKLGDKAPKIFNVNWFRVDEDGHFIWPGFGDNLRVLEWILKRCDNEVDAVETAIGYVPKPEDINLEGLKDFDEEKLASILKVDNAKWAKEAAGVEEFYKKFGDKLPQELRDELNGLEERTKA
;
A
#
# COMPACT_ATOMS: atom_id res chain seq x y z
N LEU A 1 18.80 4.08 -5.10
CA LEU A 1 17.60 4.47 -5.86
C LEU A 1 17.67 4.14 -7.34
N LEU A 2 18.88 4.16 -7.95
CA LEU A 2 19.04 3.86 -9.38
C LEU A 2 18.53 2.45 -9.72
N GLY A 3 19.01 1.42 -9.03
CA GLY A 3 18.57 0.04 -9.25
C GLY A 3 17.08 -0.16 -8.95
N LYS A 4 16.63 0.38 -7.82
CA LYS A 4 15.26 0.19 -7.33
C LYS A 4 14.22 0.93 -8.18
N LYS A 5 14.37 2.24 -8.35
CA LYS A 5 13.33 3.07 -8.99
C LYS A 5 13.53 3.25 -10.50
N CYS A 6 14.78 3.42 -10.93
CA CYS A 6 15.05 3.63 -12.35
C CYS A 6 15.03 2.33 -13.13
N PHE A 7 15.74 1.29 -12.69
CA PHE A 7 15.78 0.01 -13.41
C PHE A 7 14.54 -0.84 -13.13
N ALA A 8 14.22 -1.11 -11.86
CA ALA A 8 13.17 -2.06 -11.51
C ALA A 8 11.73 -1.53 -11.71
N LEU A 9 11.54 -0.23 -11.90
CA LEU A 9 10.24 0.38 -12.21
C LEU A 9 10.22 1.12 -13.53
N ARG A 10 10.94 2.24 -13.69
CA ARG A 10 10.82 3.08 -14.90
C ARG A 10 11.23 2.34 -16.17
N ILE A 11 12.42 1.75 -16.21
CA ILE A 11 12.89 0.97 -17.36
C ILE A 11 12.08 -0.31 -17.47
N ALA A 12 11.88 -1.03 -16.38
CA ALA A 12 11.14 -2.27 -16.36
C ALA A 12 9.67 -2.10 -16.80
N SER A 13 9.00 -0.99 -16.46
CA SER A 13 7.63 -0.72 -16.92
C SER A 13 7.55 -0.61 -18.45
N PHE A 14 8.53 0.03 -19.07
CA PHE A 14 8.61 0.13 -20.53
C PHE A 14 8.99 -1.22 -21.18
N GLN A 15 9.95 -1.92 -20.61
CA GLN A 15 10.33 -3.26 -21.07
C GLN A 15 9.15 -4.24 -20.96
N GLY A 16 8.44 -4.22 -19.84
CA GLY A 16 7.26 -5.05 -19.63
C GLY A 16 6.16 -4.81 -20.67
N LYS A 17 5.91 -3.53 -21.03
CA LYS A 17 4.98 -3.20 -22.11
C LYS A 17 5.36 -3.90 -23.42
N ASN A 18 6.64 -3.92 -23.79
CA ASN A 18 7.09 -4.51 -25.03
C ASN A 18 7.14 -6.05 -24.99
N GLU A 19 7.31 -6.63 -23.81
CA GLU A 19 7.48 -8.07 -23.62
C GLU A 19 6.22 -8.78 -23.09
N GLY A 20 5.16 -8.03 -22.75
CA GLY A 20 3.89 -8.60 -22.28
C GLY A 20 3.89 -8.96 -20.80
N TRP A 21 4.54 -8.16 -19.95
CA TRP A 21 4.49 -8.25 -18.49
C TRP A 21 4.40 -6.85 -17.86
N MET A 22 4.23 -6.77 -16.56
CA MET A 22 4.04 -5.50 -15.83
C MET A 22 5.07 -5.34 -14.73
N ALA A 23 5.65 -4.15 -14.60
CA ALA A 23 6.44 -3.73 -13.44
C ALA A 23 5.65 -2.69 -12.66
N GLU A 24 5.28 -3.04 -11.42
CA GLU A 24 4.36 -2.24 -10.62
C GLU A 24 4.95 -1.87 -9.25
N HIS A 25 4.57 -0.70 -8.76
CA HIS A 25 4.95 -0.22 -7.43
C HIS A 25 4.03 -0.86 -6.38
N MET A 26 4.18 -2.16 -6.20
CA MET A 26 3.32 -2.99 -5.37
C MET A 26 4.11 -3.85 -4.39
N LEU A 27 3.57 -4.04 -3.20
CA LEU A 27 3.95 -5.12 -2.31
C LEU A 27 3.41 -6.46 -2.83
N ILE A 28 4.01 -7.56 -2.41
CA ILE A 28 3.51 -8.92 -2.63
C ILE A 28 3.41 -9.60 -1.26
N LEU A 29 2.19 -9.96 -0.88
CA LEU A 29 1.84 -10.54 0.40
C LEU A 29 1.23 -11.92 0.22
N GLY A 30 1.68 -12.89 1.02
CA GLY A 30 1.06 -14.21 1.12
C GLY A 30 0.23 -14.32 2.40
N VAL A 31 -0.98 -14.83 2.28
CA VAL A 31 -1.84 -15.18 3.41
C VAL A 31 -2.07 -16.69 3.38
N LYS A 32 -1.63 -17.37 4.44
CA LYS A 32 -1.97 -18.77 4.67
C LYS A 32 -3.28 -18.84 5.43
N LYS A 33 -4.25 -19.52 4.85
CA LYS A 33 -5.57 -19.75 5.44
C LYS A 33 -5.52 -20.90 6.47
N PRO A 34 -6.53 -21.04 7.34
CA PRO A 34 -6.61 -22.12 8.32
C PRO A 34 -6.52 -23.55 7.74
N ASP A 35 -6.99 -23.72 6.49
CA ASP A 35 -6.91 -24.99 5.75
C ASP A 35 -5.51 -25.28 5.19
N GLY A 36 -4.54 -24.38 5.40
CA GLY A 36 -3.17 -24.49 4.90
C GLY A 36 -2.97 -23.92 3.51
N GLU A 37 -4.03 -23.46 2.83
CA GLU A 37 -3.93 -22.89 1.49
C GLU A 37 -3.27 -21.50 1.52
N MET A 38 -2.33 -21.30 0.60
CA MET A 38 -1.68 -20.00 0.39
C MET A 38 -2.39 -19.21 -0.68
N ARG A 39 -2.69 -17.94 -0.37
CA ARG A 39 -3.16 -16.95 -1.33
C ARG A 39 -2.23 -15.76 -1.36
N TYR A 40 -1.96 -15.24 -2.55
CA TYR A 40 -1.07 -14.09 -2.74
C TYR A 40 -1.82 -12.89 -3.28
N ILE A 41 -1.47 -11.73 -2.75
CA ILE A 41 -2.08 -10.44 -3.04
C ILE A 41 -0.98 -9.47 -3.41
N THR A 42 -1.20 -8.65 -4.45
CA THR A 42 -0.38 -7.48 -4.71
C THR A 42 -1.14 -6.21 -4.35
N ALA A 43 -0.45 -5.21 -3.83
CA ALA A 43 -1.10 -3.98 -3.41
C ALA A 43 -0.27 -2.73 -3.71
N ALA A 44 -0.88 -1.75 -4.35
CA ALA A 44 -0.30 -0.47 -4.70
C ALA A 44 -0.86 0.65 -3.83
N PHE A 45 0.02 1.33 -3.10
CA PHE A 45 -0.34 2.50 -2.30
C PHE A 45 0.65 3.64 -2.58
N PRO A 46 0.19 4.90 -2.67
CA PRO A 46 1.06 6.06 -2.64
C PRO A 46 1.94 6.10 -1.38
N SER A 47 2.98 6.93 -1.40
CA SER A 47 3.89 7.09 -0.26
C SER A 47 3.14 7.40 1.05
N ALA A 48 3.62 6.85 2.15
CA ALA A 48 3.05 7.01 3.50
C ALA A 48 1.61 6.48 3.67
N CYS A 49 1.16 5.54 2.84
CA CYS A 49 -0.15 4.90 2.95
C CYS A 49 -0.11 3.47 3.52
N GLY A 50 0.99 3.11 4.21
CA GLY A 50 1.06 1.86 4.99
C GLY A 50 1.51 0.60 4.22
N LYS A 51 2.12 0.75 3.02
CA LYS A 51 2.54 -0.38 2.18
C LYS A 51 3.46 -1.36 2.91
N THR A 52 4.56 -0.90 3.51
CA THR A 52 5.50 -1.78 4.24
C THR A 52 4.84 -2.44 5.46
N ASN A 53 3.98 -1.72 6.18
CA ASN A 53 3.25 -2.30 7.32
C ASN A 53 2.28 -3.41 6.87
N LEU A 54 1.63 -3.26 5.72
CA LEU A 54 0.77 -4.30 5.17
C LEU A 54 1.59 -5.50 4.69
N ALA A 55 2.73 -5.27 4.02
CA ALA A 55 3.61 -6.33 3.52
C ALA A 55 4.16 -7.22 4.64
N MET A 56 4.33 -6.67 5.83
CA MET A 56 4.87 -7.35 7.02
C MET A 56 3.83 -7.46 8.14
N LEU A 57 2.56 -7.52 7.80
CA LEU A 57 1.43 -7.55 8.72
C LEU A 57 1.57 -8.71 9.72
N ILE A 58 1.30 -8.40 10.99
CA ILE A 58 1.21 -9.40 12.07
C ILE A 58 -0.27 -9.63 12.36
N PRO A 59 -0.78 -10.84 12.13
CA PRO A 59 -2.19 -11.16 12.39
C PRO A 59 -2.59 -10.88 13.85
N PRO A 60 -3.80 -10.36 14.11
CA PRO A 60 -4.37 -10.30 15.45
C PRO A 60 -4.48 -11.70 16.09
N ALA A 61 -4.54 -11.74 17.44
CA ALA A 61 -4.59 -13.00 18.18
C ALA A 61 -5.70 -13.94 17.70
N VAL A 62 -6.90 -13.42 17.49
CA VAL A 62 -8.05 -14.19 16.99
C VAL A 62 -7.76 -14.92 15.67
N TYR A 63 -7.02 -14.29 14.77
CA TYR A 63 -6.64 -14.89 13.48
C TYR A 63 -5.50 -15.90 13.63
N LYS A 64 -4.52 -15.62 14.51
CA LYS A 64 -3.44 -16.58 14.82
C LYS A 64 -4.00 -17.87 15.42
N GLU A 65 -4.95 -17.75 16.33
CA GLU A 65 -5.63 -18.88 16.96
C GLU A 65 -6.42 -19.73 15.96
N GLN A 66 -6.97 -19.09 14.91
CA GLN A 66 -7.61 -19.78 13.80
C GLN A 66 -6.62 -20.42 12.81
N GLY A 67 -5.32 -20.12 12.90
CA GLY A 67 -4.29 -20.68 12.03
C GLY A 67 -3.92 -19.81 10.83
N TYR A 68 -4.33 -18.54 10.78
CA TYR A 68 -3.85 -17.60 9.78
C TYR A 68 -2.39 -17.22 10.00
N GLU A 69 -1.61 -17.22 8.93
CA GLU A 69 -0.25 -16.73 8.89
C GLU A 69 -0.07 -15.77 7.72
N VAL A 70 0.81 -14.79 7.88
CA VAL A 70 1.10 -13.79 6.83
C VAL A 70 2.59 -13.82 6.51
N TYR A 71 2.91 -13.83 5.22
CA TYR A 71 4.27 -13.88 4.69
C TYR A 71 4.51 -12.75 3.71
N THR A 72 5.71 -12.14 3.73
CA THR A 72 6.12 -11.16 2.73
C THR A 72 6.95 -11.80 1.63
N VAL A 73 6.60 -11.50 0.37
CA VAL A 73 7.42 -11.79 -0.80
C VAL A 73 8.15 -10.52 -1.25
N GLY A 74 7.58 -9.36 -1.00
CA GLY A 74 8.19 -8.06 -1.28
C GLY A 74 7.35 -6.92 -0.74
N ASP A 75 7.98 -5.79 -0.41
CA ASP A 75 7.28 -4.66 0.20
C ASP A 75 7.06 -3.47 -0.76
N ASP A 76 7.65 -3.49 -1.96
CA ASP A 76 7.68 -2.28 -2.79
C ASP A 76 7.50 -2.49 -4.29
N ILE A 77 8.06 -3.54 -4.88
CA ILE A 77 8.06 -3.77 -6.33
C ILE A 77 7.59 -5.18 -6.66
N ALA A 78 6.67 -5.28 -7.61
CA ALA A 78 6.20 -6.53 -8.18
C ALA A 78 6.41 -6.53 -9.70
N TRP A 79 7.09 -7.55 -10.22
CA TRP A 79 7.07 -7.85 -11.63
C TRP A 79 6.06 -8.96 -11.88
N MET A 80 5.07 -8.69 -12.72
CA MET A 80 3.95 -9.60 -12.92
C MET A 80 3.86 -10.06 -14.37
N LYS A 81 3.72 -11.37 -14.58
CA LYS A 81 3.67 -11.99 -15.89
C LYS A 81 2.63 -13.10 -15.93
N PRO A 82 1.88 -13.26 -17.05
CA PRO A 82 1.05 -14.43 -17.25
C PRO A 82 1.90 -15.72 -17.24
N GLY A 83 1.50 -16.67 -16.43
CA GLY A 83 2.09 -18.00 -16.38
C GLY A 83 1.58 -18.93 -17.48
N LYS A 84 2.13 -20.14 -17.56
CA LYS A 84 1.74 -21.16 -18.56
C LYS A 84 0.29 -21.63 -18.39
N ASP A 85 -0.25 -21.54 -17.17
CA ASP A 85 -1.64 -21.87 -16.84
C ASP A 85 -2.62 -20.71 -17.08
N GLY A 86 -2.13 -19.57 -17.57
CA GLY A 86 -2.92 -18.37 -17.88
C GLY A 86 -3.21 -17.47 -16.68
N ARG A 87 -2.77 -17.84 -15.46
CA ARG A 87 -2.87 -16.97 -14.28
C ARG A 87 -1.74 -15.95 -14.26
N LEU A 88 -1.95 -14.85 -13.53
CA LEU A 88 -0.91 -13.85 -13.30
C LEU A 88 0.01 -14.29 -12.16
N TYR A 89 1.32 -14.22 -12.38
CA TYR A 89 2.36 -14.54 -11.40
C TYR A 89 3.20 -13.31 -11.09
N ALA A 90 3.59 -13.14 -9.83
CA ALA A 90 4.41 -12.03 -9.36
C ALA A 90 5.73 -12.51 -8.77
N ILE A 91 6.82 -11.79 -9.08
CA ILE A 91 8.11 -11.89 -8.40
C ILE A 91 8.51 -10.54 -7.83
N ASN A 92 9.30 -10.56 -6.76
CA ASN A 92 9.99 -9.38 -6.26
C ASN A 92 11.40 -9.33 -6.85
N PRO A 93 11.79 -8.28 -7.60
CA PRO A 93 13.13 -8.15 -8.16
C PRO A 93 14.20 -7.72 -7.15
N GLU A 94 13.83 -7.45 -5.90
CA GLU A 94 14.71 -6.94 -4.86
C GLU A 94 15.20 -8.05 -3.92
N ASN A 95 16.44 -7.95 -3.44
CA ASN A 95 17.01 -8.89 -2.47
C ASN A 95 16.63 -8.56 -1.00
N GLY A 96 15.98 -7.44 -0.77
CA GLY A 96 15.65 -6.99 0.57
C GLY A 96 14.75 -5.76 0.58
N PHE A 97 14.76 -5.07 1.71
CA PHE A 97 13.89 -3.94 2.00
C PHE A 97 14.68 -2.64 2.07
N PHE A 98 14.07 -1.56 1.57
CA PHE A 98 14.55 -0.20 1.72
C PHE A 98 13.48 0.62 2.46
N GLY A 99 13.49 0.50 3.79
CA GLY A 99 12.45 1.05 4.65
C GLY A 99 12.75 2.44 5.20
N VAL A 100 11.70 3.14 5.63
CA VAL A 100 11.81 4.39 6.42
C VAL A 100 12.11 4.01 7.86
N ALA A 101 13.16 4.61 8.45
CA ALA A 101 13.55 4.34 9.83
C ALA A 101 12.65 5.05 10.87
N PRO A 102 12.36 6.36 10.78
CA PRO A 102 11.56 7.07 11.77
C PRO A 102 10.20 6.42 12.03
N GLY A 103 9.87 6.24 13.31
CA GLY A 103 8.63 5.61 13.74
C GLY A 103 8.62 4.07 13.69
N THR A 104 9.62 3.44 13.10
CA THR A 104 9.76 1.98 13.10
C THR A 104 10.25 1.52 14.46
N ASN A 105 9.44 0.71 15.14
CA ASN A 105 9.74 0.14 16.46
C ASN A 105 9.01 -1.19 16.67
N ALA A 106 9.24 -1.83 17.81
CA ALA A 106 8.64 -3.13 18.12
C ALA A 106 7.11 -3.14 18.18
N LYS A 107 6.46 -1.97 18.40
CA LYS A 107 5.00 -1.84 18.46
C LYS A 107 4.39 -1.51 17.10
N SER A 108 5.04 -0.63 16.34
CA SER A 108 4.53 -0.17 15.05
C SER A 108 4.75 -1.19 13.93
N ASN A 109 5.94 -1.83 13.87
CA ASN A 109 6.27 -2.87 12.92
C ASN A 109 7.46 -3.72 13.42
N TYR A 110 7.17 -4.73 14.23
CA TYR A 110 8.19 -5.63 14.76
C TYR A 110 9.00 -6.33 13.66
N ASN A 111 8.34 -6.80 12.60
CA ASN A 111 9.02 -7.52 11.52
C ASN A 111 10.03 -6.64 10.77
N ALA A 112 9.69 -5.37 10.53
CA ALA A 112 10.62 -4.41 9.94
C ALA A 112 11.80 -4.14 10.87
N LEU A 113 11.56 -3.91 12.15
CA LEU A 113 12.61 -3.72 13.13
C LEU A 113 13.54 -4.95 13.22
N ALA A 114 12.96 -6.14 13.34
CA ALA A 114 13.73 -7.40 13.41
C ALA A 114 14.59 -7.60 12.15
N SER A 115 14.13 -7.17 10.99
CA SER A 115 14.89 -7.24 9.73
C SER A 115 16.18 -6.42 9.78
N THR A 116 16.25 -5.37 10.62
CA THR A 116 17.40 -4.47 10.71
C THR A 116 18.50 -4.93 11.67
N MET A 117 18.31 -6.04 12.39
CA MET A 117 19.20 -6.43 13.50
C MET A 117 20.60 -6.90 13.08
N LYS A 118 20.80 -7.23 11.81
CA LYS A 118 22.11 -7.63 11.26
C LYS A 118 22.21 -7.34 9.76
N ASN A 119 23.44 -7.23 9.26
CA ASN A 119 23.75 -7.07 7.85
C ASN A 119 22.94 -5.92 7.18
N THR A 120 22.73 -4.84 7.91
CA THR A 120 21.89 -3.73 7.50
C THR A 120 22.72 -2.47 7.29
N ILE A 121 22.41 -1.74 6.24
CA ILE A 121 22.97 -0.40 5.99
C ILE A 121 21.93 0.63 6.42
N PHE A 122 22.36 1.59 7.23
CA PHE A 122 21.54 2.72 7.65
C PHE A 122 22.04 4.01 7.00
N THR A 123 21.12 4.89 6.63
CA THR A 123 21.44 6.22 6.09
C THR A 123 20.72 7.29 6.86
N ASN A 124 21.46 8.34 7.23
CA ASN A 124 20.94 9.52 7.91
C ASN A 124 20.23 9.24 9.25
N VAL A 125 20.61 8.18 9.93
CA VAL A 125 20.22 7.88 11.32
C VAL A 125 21.22 8.52 12.29
N ALA A 126 20.88 8.55 13.57
CA ALA A 126 21.82 8.93 14.62
C ALA A 126 22.64 7.72 15.07
N LEU A 127 23.84 7.98 15.60
CA LEU A 127 24.69 7.00 16.27
C LEU A 127 24.62 7.22 17.78
N ASN A 128 24.36 6.15 18.54
CA ASN A 128 24.60 6.10 19.96
C ASN A 128 26.09 5.79 20.19
N ASN A 129 26.85 6.76 20.68
CA ASN A 129 28.30 6.61 20.84
C ASN A 129 28.69 5.68 22.01
N ALA A 130 27.76 5.41 22.94
CA ALA A 130 28.02 4.55 24.09
C ALA A 130 28.20 3.09 23.73
N ASP A 131 27.47 2.60 22.72
CA ASP A 131 27.44 1.21 22.32
C ASP A 131 27.57 0.97 20.81
N ASN A 132 27.76 2.05 20.03
CA ASN A 132 27.84 2.04 18.58
C ASN A 132 26.58 1.50 17.88
N THR A 133 25.42 1.61 18.52
CA THR A 133 24.13 1.30 17.90
C THR A 133 23.54 2.51 17.17
N VAL A 134 22.62 2.25 16.25
CA VAL A 134 21.89 3.31 15.54
C VAL A 134 20.64 3.70 16.31
N TRP A 135 20.21 4.94 16.13
CA TRP A 135 18.99 5.45 16.73
C TRP A 135 18.24 6.37 15.75
N TRP A 136 16.92 6.40 15.87
CA TRP A 136 16.03 7.31 15.13
C TRP A 136 14.78 7.63 15.98
N GLU A 137 14.12 8.71 15.66
CA GLU A 137 12.91 9.15 16.36
C GLU A 137 11.81 8.09 16.28
N GLY A 138 11.31 7.69 17.45
CA GLY A 138 10.28 6.69 17.60
C GLY A 138 10.80 5.25 17.68
N LEU A 139 12.13 5.00 17.66
CA LEU A 139 12.69 3.69 17.96
C LEU A 139 12.39 3.28 19.40
N ASP A 140 12.66 4.19 20.32
CA ASP A 140 12.26 4.12 21.73
C ASP A 140 11.90 5.51 22.28
N LYS A 141 11.59 5.60 23.58
CA LYS A 141 11.15 6.85 24.20
C LYS A 141 12.28 7.86 24.47
N ASN A 142 13.49 7.36 24.66
CA ASN A 142 14.60 8.17 25.15
C ASN A 142 15.73 8.23 24.11
N PRO A 143 16.06 9.43 23.61
CA PRO A 143 17.24 9.58 22.76
C PRO A 143 18.53 9.28 23.55
N PRO A 144 19.58 8.74 22.90
CA PRO A 144 20.86 8.47 23.55
C PRO A 144 21.51 9.77 24.05
N VAL A 145 22.08 9.71 25.27
CA VAL A 145 22.73 10.88 25.89
C VAL A 145 23.98 11.30 25.11
N ASP A 146 24.85 10.34 24.78
CA ASP A 146 26.04 10.58 23.95
C ASP A 146 25.68 10.14 22.51
N ALA A 147 25.34 11.11 21.68
CA ALA A 147 24.88 10.88 20.32
C ALA A 147 25.73 11.63 19.29
N THR A 148 25.83 11.04 18.09
CA THR A 148 26.21 11.77 16.88
C THR A 148 24.98 11.90 16.01
N GLU A 149 24.50 13.14 15.81
CA GLU A 149 23.32 13.40 14.98
C GLU A 149 23.65 13.17 13.49
N TRP A 150 22.61 13.06 12.64
CA TRP A 150 22.74 12.62 11.24
C TRP A 150 23.65 13.49 10.35
N LYS A 151 23.97 14.72 10.73
CA LYS A 151 24.94 15.59 10.03
C LYS A 151 26.36 15.43 10.55
N GLY A 152 26.57 14.61 11.60
CA GLY A 152 27.88 14.28 12.14
C GLY A 152 28.31 15.07 13.38
N ALA A 153 27.44 15.93 13.94
CA ALA A 153 27.78 16.64 15.18
C ALA A 153 27.55 15.75 16.40
N LYS A 154 28.51 15.75 17.34
CA LYS A 154 28.34 15.11 18.66
C LYS A 154 27.48 16.01 19.55
N VAL A 155 26.46 15.45 20.16
CA VAL A 155 25.48 16.18 20.96
C VAL A 155 25.00 15.33 22.15
N ASN A 156 24.49 16.05 23.18
CA ASN A 156 23.64 15.42 24.20
C ASN A 156 22.24 15.26 23.60
N GLY A 157 21.80 14.03 23.34
CA GLY A 157 20.55 13.77 22.61
C GLY A 157 19.31 14.37 23.25
N PRO A 158 19.02 14.16 24.56
CA PRO A 158 17.91 14.79 25.26
C PRO A 158 17.89 16.32 25.16
N GLU A 159 19.03 16.96 25.39
CA GLU A 159 19.15 18.42 25.27
C GLU A 159 18.92 18.88 23.84
N PHE A 160 19.59 18.27 22.88
CA PHE A 160 19.50 18.61 21.46
C PHE A 160 18.04 18.49 20.93
N THR A 161 17.36 17.42 21.30
CA THR A 161 15.96 17.22 20.86
C THR A 161 14.94 18.09 21.59
N SER A 162 15.34 18.76 22.68
CA SER A 162 14.51 19.76 23.35
C SER A 162 14.57 21.14 22.71
N GLU A 163 15.62 21.41 21.92
CA GLU A 163 15.80 22.67 21.23
C GLU A 163 14.88 22.82 20.02
N ILE A 164 14.44 24.04 19.73
CA ILE A 164 13.66 24.36 18.53
C ILE A 164 14.60 24.66 17.37
N ASP A 165 14.33 24.00 16.25
CA ASP A 165 14.98 24.31 14.97
C ASP A 165 14.43 25.61 14.40
N PRO A 166 15.25 26.67 14.24
CA PRO A 166 14.79 27.96 13.74
C PRO A 166 14.19 27.90 12.33
N ALA A 167 14.62 26.93 11.51
CA ALA A 167 14.17 26.79 10.13
C ALA A 167 12.77 26.19 10.03
N THR A 168 12.39 25.33 10.99
CA THR A 168 11.13 24.57 10.95
C THR A 168 10.15 24.94 12.02
N GLY A 169 10.59 25.63 13.10
CA GLY A 169 9.79 25.92 14.29
C GLY A 169 9.40 24.69 15.12
N LYS A 170 10.03 23.54 14.86
CA LYS A 170 9.81 22.27 15.55
C LYS A 170 11.05 21.83 16.29
N ASN A 171 10.90 20.89 17.20
CA ASN A 171 12.03 20.29 17.91
C ASN A 171 13.05 19.72 16.91
N LYS A 172 14.33 19.93 17.21
CA LYS A 172 15.44 19.33 16.46
C LYS A 172 15.34 17.80 16.52
N LYS A 173 15.87 17.13 15.49
CA LYS A 173 15.86 15.68 15.37
C LYS A 173 17.26 15.14 15.21
N LEU A 174 17.57 14.06 15.91
CA LEU A 174 18.86 13.36 15.81
C LEU A 174 19.02 12.64 14.47
N ALA A 175 17.94 12.01 13.97
CA ALA A 175 17.92 11.42 12.65
C ALA A 175 17.19 12.31 11.63
N HIS A 176 17.54 12.19 10.36
CA HIS A 176 16.80 12.86 9.29
C HIS A 176 15.37 12.31 9.20
N PRO A 177 14.34 13.15 8.97
CA PRO A 177 12.96 12.69 8.85
C PRO A 177 12.72 11.62 7.76
N ASN A 178 13.60 11.52 6.78
CA ASN A 178 13.60 10.51 5.73
C ASN A 178 14.83 9.58 5.83
N SER A 179 15.34 9.34 7.05
CA SER A 179 16.37 8.34 7.28
C SER A 179 15.87 6.95 6.90
N ARG A 180 16.77 6.10 6.42
CA ARG A 180 16.43 4.82 5.81
C ARG A 180 17.30 3.69 6.36
N PHE A 181 16.76 2.47 6.25
CA PHE A 181 17.53 1.25 6.38
C PHE A 181 17.42 0.41 5.10
N THR A 182 18.49 -0.33 4.80
CA THR A 182 18.52 -1.34 3.74
C THR A 182 18.90 -2.66 4.38
N ALA A 183 17.96 -3.60 4.43
CA ALA A 183 18.11 -4.88 5.10
C ALA A 183 17.81 -6.04 4.13
N PRO A 184 18.57 -7.15 4.20
CA PRO A 184 18.24 -8.34 3.41
C PRO A 184 16.92 -8.96 3.88
N ALA A 185 16.11 -9.43 2.92
CA ALA A 185 14.78 -9.98 3.21
C ALA A 185 14.84 -11.23 4.10
N VAL A 186 15.90 -12.00 4.00
CA VAL A 186 16.11 -13.20 4.83
C VAL A 186 16.21 -12.92 6.34
N ASN A 187 16.39 -11.66 6.73
CA ASN A 187 16.35 -11.28 8.14
C ASN A 187 14.92 -11.11 8.64
N CYS A 188 13.94 -10.97 7.75
CA CYS A 188 12.55 -10.73 8.13
C CYS A 188 11.91 -12.00 8.71
N PRO A 189 11.33 -11.95 9.92
CA PRO A 189 10.68 -13.12 10.52
C PRO A 189 9.55 -13.72 9.70
N CYS A 190 8.87 -12.91 8.87
CA CYS A 190 7.76 -13.34 8.03
C CYS A 190 8.11 -13.44 6.54
N VAL A 191 9.41 -13.57 6.18
CA VAL A 191 9.78 -13.77 4.77
C VAL A 191 9.17 -15.07 4.24
N SER A 192 8.58 -15.00 3.05
CA SER A 192 7.96 -16.15 2.41
C SER A 192 9.02 -17.19 2.01
N PRO A 193 8.74 -18.50 2.16
CA PRO A 193 9.55 -19.55 1.53
C PRO A 193 9.66 -19.38 0.01
N GLU A 194 8.66 -18.77 -0.62
CA GLU A 194 8.59 -18.52 -2.07
C GLU A 194 9.32 -17.23 -2.51
N PHE A 195 10.00 -16.53 -1.58
CA PHE A 195 10.68 -15.26 -1.87
C PHE A 195 11.64 -15.35 -3.07
N ASN A 196 12.37 -16.46 -3.20
CA ASN A 196 13.34 -16.71 -4.29
C ASN A 196 12.79 -17.62 -5.39
N ASN A 197 11.49 -17.91 -5.43
CA ASN A 197 10.93 -18.76 -6.48
C ASN A 197 10.97 -18.02 -7.82
N PRO A 198 11.73 -18.51 -8.82
CA PRO A 198 11.88 -17.84 -10.11
C PRO A 198 10.60 -17.86 -10.96
N ASP A 199 9.69 -18.78 -10.69
CA ASP A 199 8.39 -18.86 -11.36
C ASP A 199 7.38 -17.89 -10.76
N GLY A 200 7.72 -17.32 -9.61
CA GLY A 200 6.86 -16.39 -8.87
C GLY A 200 5.71 -17.05 -8.11
N VAL A 201 4.82 -16.22 -7.61
CA VAL A 201 3.63 -16.64 -6.87
C VAL A 201 2.36 -16.24 -7.62
N PRO A 202 1.31 -17.09 -7.63
CA PRO A 202 0.05 -16.78 -8.31
C PRO A 202 -0.71 -15.67 -7.58
N VAL A 203 -1.07 -14.62 -8.29
CA VAL A 203 -1.80 -13.48 -7.74
C VAL A 203 -3.31 -13.75 -7.75
N SER A 204 -3.93 -13.75 -6.58
CA SER A 204 -5.39 -13.91 -6.42
C SER A 204 -6.13 -12.58 -6.45
N ALA A 205 -5.54 -11.52 -5.90
CA ALA A 205 -6.14 -10.19 -5.85
C ALA A 205 -5.10 -9.10 -6.07
N ILE A 206 -5.53 -8.01 -6.70
CA ILE A 206 -4.78 -6.77 -6.82
C ILE A 206 -5.53 -5.70 -6.02
N ILE A 207 -4.82 -4.97 -5.17
CA ILE A 207 -5.41 -3.93 -4.31
C ILE A 207 -4.79 -2.58 -4.67
N PHE A 208 -5.64 -1.60 -4.94
CA PHE A 208 -5.29 -0.20 -4.94
C PHE A 208 -5.75 0.47 -3.65
N GLY A 209 -5.11 1.56 -3.27
CA GLY A 209 -5.55 2.35 -2.13
C GLY A 209 -4.83 3.68 -2.05
N GLY A 210 -5.35 4.54 -1.21
CA GLY A 210 -4.79 5.86 -0.94
C GLY A 210 -5.29 6.39 0.40
N ARG A 211 -4.73 7.48 0.85
CA ARG A 211 -5.16 8.17 2.06
C ARG A 211 -6.36 9.06 1.73
N ARG A 212 -7.53 8.70 2.23
CA ARG A 212 -8.76 9.47 2.06
C ARG A 212 -9.48 9.62 3.40
N ALA A 213 -9.57 10.84 3.92
CA ALA A 213 -10.27 11.13 5.18
C ALA A 213 -11.77 10.89 5.08
N SER A 214 -12.34 10.98 3.87
CA SER A 214 -13.77 10.85 3.61
C SER A 214 -14.05 10.13 2.29
N THR A 215 -15.32 9.93 1.97
CA THR A 215 -15.88 9.45 0.68
C THR A 215 -15.53 8.00 0.35
N THR A 216 -14.25 7.66 0.20
CA THR A 216 -13.82 6.31 -0.19
C THR A 216 -14.08 5.32 0.95
N PRO A 217 -14.84 4.23 0.70
CA PRO A 217 -15.13 3.24 1.73
C PRO A 217 -13.89 2.45 2.14
N LEU A 218 -13.99 1.73 3.26
CA LEU A 218 -12.92 0.86 3.79
C LEU A 218 -12.42 -0.12 2.72
N VAL A 219 -13.33 -0.72 1.97
CA VAL A 219 -13.01 -1.65 0.88
C VAL A 219 -14.15 -1.70 -0.13
N TYR A 220 -13.81 -1.85 -1.40
CA TYR A 220 -14.75 -2.23 -2.46
C TYR A 220 -14.03 -2.96 -3.58
N GLN A 221 -14.77 -3.79 -4.29
CA GLN A 221 -14.30 -4.61 -5.41
C GLN A 221 -14.78 -4.00 -6.73
N SER A 222 -13.93 -4.01 -7.75
CA SER A 222 -14.32 -3.62 -9.11
C SER A 222 -15.31 -4.62 -9.71
N PHE A 223 -16.14 -4.16 -10.68
CA PHE A 223 -17.06 -5.02 -11.41
C PHE A 223 -16.32 -6.07 -12.25
N ASP A 224 -15.21 -5.64 -12.88
CA ASP A 224 -14.35 -6.46 -13.73
C ASP A 224 -12.94 -5.87 -13.80
N TRP A 225 -12.08 -6.39 -14.67
CA TRP A 225 -10.72 -5.89 -14.87
C TRP A 225 -10.68 -4.50 -15.49
N VAL A 226 -11.55 -4.18 -16.43
CA VAL A 226 -11.62 -2.86 -17.08
C VAL A 226 -11.99 -1.80 -16.04
N HIS A 227 -13.03 -2.05 -15.27
CA HIS A 227 -13.43 -1.19 -14.15
C HIS A 227 -12.33 -1.11 -13.08
N GLY A 228 -11.62 -2.21 -12.81
CA GLY A 228 -10.46 -2.22 -11.91
C GLY A 228 -9.28 -1.40 -12.42
N THR A 229 -9.05 -1.39 -13.73
CA THR A 229 -8.04 -0.52 -14.36
C THR A 229 -8.45 0.95 -14.23
N TYR A 230 -9.73 1.27 -14.45
CA TYR A 230 -10.27 2.60 -14.16
C TYR A 230 -10.07 2.99 -12.70
N MET A 231 -10.44 2.12 -11.76
CA MET A 231 -10.25 2.32 -10.31
C MET A 231 -8.78 2.66 -9.98
N GLY A 232 -7.83 1.91 -10.52
CA GLY A 232 -6.40 2.15 -10.34
C GLY A 232 -5.94 3.47 -10.97
N SER A 233 -6.41 3.80 -12.16
CA SER A 233 -6.07 5.05 -12.87
C SER A 233 -6.57 6.30 -12.14
N ALA A 234 -7.69 6.18 -11.43
CA ALA A 234 -8.33 7.26 -10.69
C ALA A 234 -7.84 7.42 -9.24
N VAL A 235 -6.92 6.55 -8.78
CA VAL A 235 -6.40 6.63 -7.41
C VAL A 235 -5.96 8.04 -7.08
N SER A 236 -6.46 8.53 -5.97
CA SER A 236 -6.08 9.81 -5.39
C SER A 236 -5.77 9.66 -3.92
N SER A 237 -4.85 10.47 -3.41
CA SER A 237 -4.39 10.41 -2.03
C SER A 237 -4.14 11.80 -1.49
N GLU A 238 -4.50 12.01 -0.24
CA GLU A 238 -4.23 13.25 0.48
C GLU A 238 -2.76 13.34 0.88
N THR A 239 -2.17 14.53 0.74
CA THR A 239 -0.78 14.79 1.12
C THR A 239 -0.61 14.73 2.63
N THR A 240 0.54 14.22 3.08
CA THR A 240 0.92 14.14 4.49
C THR A 240 1.99 15.19 4.82
N ALA A 241 2.28 15.37 6.12
CA ALA A 241 3.35 16.25 6.59
C ALA A 241 4.76 15.88 6.10
N ALA A 242 4.95 14.65 5.59
CA ALA A 242 6.20 14.20 4.97
C ALA A 242 6.37 14.65 3.51
N ALA A 243 5.29 15.12 2.88
CA ALA A 243 5.30 15.63 1.51
C ALA A 243 5.63 17.14 1.50
N THR A 244 6.25 17.60 0.42
CA THR A 244 6.40 19.04 0.17
C THR A 244 5.06 19.65 -0.21
N GLY A 245 4.62 20.67 0.53
CA GLY A 245 3.36 21.40 0.28
C GLY A 245 2.36 21.31 1.44
N ALA A 246 1.13 21.76 1.18
CA ALA A 246 0.07 21.74 2.20
C ALA A 246 -0.38 20.31 2.50
N VAL A 247 -0.67 20.04 3.77
CA VAL A 247 -1.23 18.77 4.26
C VAL A 247 -2.71 18.67 3.86
N GLY A 248 -3.17 17.45 3.53
CA GLY A 248 -4.58 17.18 3.21
C GLY A 248 -5.01 17.58 1.80
N VAL A 249 -4.07 17.96 0.93
CA VAL A 249 -4.38 18.25 -0.47
C VAL A 249 -4.51 16.96 -1.26
N LEU A 250 -5.64 16.77 -1.92
CA LEU A 250 -5.91 15.60 -2.75
C LEU A 250 -5.09 15.67 -4.05
N ARG A 251 -4.35 14.61 -4.34
CA ARG A 251 -3.55 14.47 -5.57
C ARG A 251 -3.82 13.14 -6.23
N HIS A 252 -3.99 13.15 -7.55
CA HIS A 252 -4.04 11.93 -8.34
C HIS A 252 -2.66 11.30 -8.44
N ASP A 253 -2.58 10.03 -8.10
CA ASP A 253 -1.40 9.18 -8.22
C ASP A 253 -1.84 7.82 -8.81
N PRO A 254 -2.07 7.76 -10.12
CA PRO A 254 -2.62 6.59 -10.78
C PRO A 254 -1.78 5.34 -10.46
N MET A 255 -2.45 4.32 -9.92
CA MET A 255 -1.84 3.03 -9.54
C MET A 255 -0.61 3.15 -8.61
N ALA A 256 -0.44 4.29 -7.92
CA ALA A 256 0.77 4.65 -7.17
C ALA A 256 2.05 4.62 -8.02
N MET A 257 1.92 4.82 -9.33
CA MET A 257 2.98 4.67 -10.33
C MET A 257 3.42 5.97 -10.98
N LYS A 258 2.77 7.10 -10.67
CA LYS A 258 3.01 8.38 -11.39
C LYS A 258 4.48 8.74 -11.58
N PRO A 259 5.38 8.65 -10.59
CA PRO A 259 6.79 8.97 -10.79
C PRO A 259 7.61 7.82 -11.41
N PHE A 260 7.02 6.66 -11.65
CA PHE A 260 7.70 5.42 -12.01
C PHE A 260 7.30 4.84 -13.35
N ILE A 261 6.38 5.47 -14.07
CA ILE A 261 6.00 5.06 -15.44
C ILE A 261 7.07 5.58 -16.39
N GLY A 262 7.71 4.68 -17.15
CA GLY A 262 8.81 5.01 -18.06
C GLY A 262 8.38 5.46 -19.45
N TYR A 263 7.07 5.66 -19.69
CA TYR A 263 6.51 6.01 -20.99
C TYR A 263 5.16 6.75 -20.81
N ASN A 264 4.40 6.97 -21.88
CA ASN A 264 3.13 7.68 -21.80
C ASN A 264 2.12 6.94 -20.89
N VAL A 265 1.47 7.67 -19.99
CA VAL A 265 0.55 7.11 -19.00
C VAL A 265 -0.70 6.50 -19.64
N GLY A 266 -1.22 7.10 -20.70
CA GLY A 266 -2.34 6.52 -21.45
C GLY A 266 -1.97 5.17 -22.08
N ASP A 267 -0.77 5.07 -22.66
CA ASP A 267 -0.25 3.80 -23.20
C ASP A 267 0.01 2.77 -22.08
N TYR A 268 0.39 3.23 -20.87
CA TYR A 268 0.53 2.37 -19.69
C TYR A 268 -0.83 1.78 -19.27
N TRP A 269 -1.89 2.57 -19.25
CA TRP A 269 -3.24 2.06 -18.98
C TRP A 269 -3.76 1.14 -20.09
N ALA A 270 -3.46 1.45 -21.36
CA ALA A 270 -3.79 0.55 -22.48
C ALA A 270 -3.11 -0.82 -22.30
N HIS A 271 -1.87 -0.83 -21.83
CA HIS A 271 -1.18 -2.09 -21.51
C HIS A 271 -1.85 -2.89 -20.39
N TRP A 272 -2.38 -2.22 -19.34
CA TRP A 272 -3.20 -2.86 -18.32
C TRP A 272 -4.45 -3.52 -18.90
N LEU A 273 -5.14 -2.84 -19.81
CA LEU A 273 -6.33 -3.38 -20.49
C LEU A 273 -5.96 -4.61 -21.35
N GLU A 274 -4.88 -4.55 -22.14
CA GLU A 274 -4.37 -5.67 -22.91
C GLU A 274 -4.01 -6.88 -22.03
N MET A 275 -3.44 -6.65 -20.86
CA MET A 275 -3.13 -7.72 -19.92
C MET A 275 -4.40 -8.42 -19.42
N GLY A 276 -5.48 -7.67 -19.19
CA GLY A 276 -6.78 -8.24 -18.83
C GLY A 276 -7.34 -9.15 -19.93
N GLU A 277 -7.24 -8.74 -21.19
CA GLU A 277 -7.64 -9.57 -22.32
C GLU A 277 -6.83 -10.88 -22.40
N LYS A 278 -5.52 -10.83 -22.15
CA LYS A 278 -4.68 -12.02 -22.13
C LYS A 278 -5.02 -12.98 -20.98
N LEU A 279 -5.34 -12.46 -19.82
CA LEU A 279 -5.67 -13.24 -18.62
C LEU A 279 -7.09 -13.81 -18.69
N GLY A 280 -8.02 -13.09 -19.33
CA GLY A 280 -9.41 -13.50 -19.47
C GLY A 280 -10.09 -13.77 -18.12
N ASP A 281 -10.74 -14.89 -18.00
CA ASP A 281 -11.44 -15.34 -16.78
C ASP A 281 -10.50 -15.73 -15.63
N LYS A 282 -9.19 -15.82 -15.88
CA LYS A 282 -8.13 -16.09 -14.89
C LYS A 282 -7.50 -14.81 -14.34
N ALA A 283 -7.97 -13.64 -14.76
CA ALA A 283 -7.49 -12.37 -14.22
C ALA A 283 -7.79 -12.26 -12.73
N PRO A 284 -6.84 -11.76 -11.91
CA PRO A 284 -7.11 -11.45 -10.51
C PRO A 284 -8.28 -10.46 -10.37
N LYS A 285 -9.05 -10.58 -9.29
CA LYS A 285 -10.03 -9.56 -8.93
C LYS A 285 -9.31 -8.33 -8.41
N ILE A 286 -9.86 -7.14 -8.67
CA ILE A 286 -9.26 -5.86 -8.28
C ILE A 286 -10.13 -5.20 -7.21
N PHE A 287 -9.47 -4.69 -6.17
CA PHE A 287 -10.09 -4.06 -5.01
C PHE A 287 -9.47 -2.69 -4.74
N ASN A 288 -10.22 -1.85 -4.03
CA ASN A 288 -9.68 -0.62 -3.42
C ASN A 288 -9.88 -0.68 -1.92
N VAL A 289 -8.89 -0.20 -1.16
CA VAL A 289 -8.97 -0.09 0.30
C VAL A 289 -8.61 1.31 0.76
N ASN A 290 -9.20 1.73 1.87
CA ASN A 290 -8.90 3.01 2.50
C ASN A 290 -8.88 2.85 4.03
N TRP A 291 -7.70 2.82 4.61
CA TRP A 291 -7.49 2.70 6.06
C TRP A 291 -7.67 4.00 6.84
N PHE A 292 -7.92 5.12 6.17
CA PHE A 292 -7.66 6.48 6.69
C PHE A 292 -8.92 7.32 6.88
N ARG A 293 -10.12 6.71 6.89
CA ARG A 293 -11.35 7.43 7.24
C ARG A 293 -11.22 8.01 8.65
N VAL A 294 -11.64 9.26 8.82
CA VAL A 294 -11.63 9.95 10.10
C VAL A 294 -13.04 10.29 10.56
N ASP A 295 -13.20 10.39 11.88
CA ASP A 295 -14.39 10.92 12.54
C ASP A 295 -14.40 12.48 12.52
N GLU A 296 -15.38 13.07 13.21
CA GLU A 296 -15.55 14.53 13.30
C GLU A 296 -14.40 15.22 14.03
N ASP A 297 -13.70 14.50 14.91
CA ASP A 297 -12.54 14.98 15.67
C ASP A 297 -11.21 14.76 14.92
N GLY A 298 -11.25 14.13 13.76
CA GLY A 298 -10.08 13.83 12.93
C GLY A 298 -9.30 12.58 13.36
N HIS A 299 -9.87 11.71 14.19
CA HIS A 299 -9.27 10.44 14.56
C HIS A 299 -9.62 9.35 13.53
N PHE A 300 -8.67 8.43 13.29
CA PHE A 300 -8.93 7.29 12.42
C PHE A 300 -10.02 6.40 13.00
N ILE A 301 -11.02 6.07 12.18
CA ILE A 301 -12.13 5.20 12.56
C ILE A 301 -11.68 3.74 12.52
N TRP A 302 -10.99 3.32 11.45
CA TRP A 302 -10.49 1.97 11.31
C TRP A 302 -9.21 1.78 12.12
N PRO A 303 -9.07 0.69 12.92
CA PRO A 303 -7.88 0.48 13.75
C PRO A 303 -6.59 0.27 12.96
N GLY A 304 -6.66 -0.31 11.75
CA GLY A 304 -5.50 -0.51 10.90
C GLY A 304 -4.53 -1.59 11.38
N PHE A 305 -3.29 -1.55 10.91
CA PHE A 305 -2.22 -2.51 11.24
C PHE A 305 -2.65 -3.97 11.03
N GLY A 306 -2.52 -4.82 12.06
CA GLY A 306 -2.92 -6.22 12.01
C GLY A 306 -4.39 -6.44 11.67
N ASP A 307 -5.27 -5.52 12.07
CA ASP A 307 -6.71 -5.59 11.79
C ASP A 307 -7.05 -5.42 10.30
N ASN A 308 -6.12 -4.97 9.47
CA ASN A 308 -6.27 -4.99 8.02
C ASN A 308 -6.45 -6.41 7.47
N LEU A 309 -6.00 -7.45 8.19
CA LEU A 309 -6.24 -8.84 7.82
C LEU A 309 -7.74 -9.19 7.74
N ARG A 310 -8.59 -8.52 8.52
CA ARG A 310 -10.05 -8.68 8.47
C ARG A 310 -10.62 -8.31 7.10
N VAL A 311 -10.07 -7.26 6.50
CA VAL A 311 -10.43 -6.83 5.14
C VAL A 311 -9.83 -7.78 4.10
N LEU A 312 -8.58 -8.21 4.29
CA LEU A 312 -7.95 -9.19 3.39
C LEU A 312 -8.69 -10.53 3.42
N GLU A 313 -9.21 -10.97 4.55
CA GLU A 313 -10.06 -12.16 4.65
C GLU A 313 -11.30 -12.03 3.75
N TRP A 314 -12.02 -10.90 3.83
CA TRP A 314 -13.16 -10.66 2.95
C TRP A 314 -12.76 -10.66 1.47
N ILE A 315 -11.65 -10.00 1.12
CA ILE A 315 -11.11 -9.98 -0.25
C ILE A 315 -10.86 -11.40 -0.76
N LEU A 316 -10.22 -12.25 0.05
CA LEU A 316 -9.93 -13.63 -0.33
C LEU A 316 -11.21 -14.47 -0.47
N LYS A 317 -12.18 -14.31 0.43
CA LYS A 317 -13.48 -14.94 0.31
C LYS A 317 -14.22 -14.51 -0.97
N ARG A 318 -14.08 -13.24 -1.38
CA ARG A 318 -14.59 -12.77 -2.68
C ARG A 318 -13.87 -13.44 -3.86
N CYS A 319 -12.56 -13.64 -3.77
CA CYS A 319 -11.79 -14.34 -4.80
C CYS A 319 -12.24 -15.80 -4.97
N ASP A 320 -12.55 -16.46 -3.86
CA ASP A 320 -12.99 -17.86 -3.82
C ASP A 320 -14.51 -18.02 -4.01
N ASN A 321 -15.26 -16.92 -4.20
CA ASN A 321 -16.74 -16.89 -4.29
C ASN A 321 -17.45 -17.48 -3.05
N GLU A 322 -16.86 -17.30 -1.87
CA GLU A 322 -17.37 -17.81 -0.58
C GLU A 322 -18.29 -16.81 0.13
N VAL A 323 -18.33 -15.55 -0.31
CA VAL A 323 -19.14 -14.48 0.28
C VAL A 323 -19.76 -13.60 -0.80
N ASP A 324 -21.02 -13.21 -0.59
CA ASP A 324 -21.71 -12.24 -1.44
C ASP A 324 -21.21 -10.81 -1.15
N ALA A 325 -21.67 -9.86 -1.96
CA ALA A 325 -21.40 -8.45 -1.78
C ALA A 325 -22.59 -7.60 -2.23
N VAL A 326 -22.63 -6.37 -1.76
CA VAL A 326 -23.64 -5.39 -2.16
C VAL A 326 -23.14 -4.61 -3.35
N GLU A 327 -23.89 -4.61 -4.44
CA GLU A 327 -23.60 -3.77 -5.60
C GLU A 327 -23.95 -2.31 -5.32
N THR A 328 -23.04 -1.43 -5.67
CA THR A 328 -23.16 0.03 -5.50
C THR A 328 -22.75 0.75 -6.79
N ALA A 329 -22.88 2.06 -6.82
CA ALA A 329 -22.46 2.86 -7.97
C ALA A 329 -20.96 2.72 -8.30
N ILE A 330 -20.12 2.33 -7.31
CA ILE A 330 -18.65 2.29 -7.44
C ILE A 330 -18.06 0.87 -7.53
N GLY A 331 -18.88 -0.15 -7.38
CA GLY A 331 -18.45 -1.55 -7.30
C GLY A 331 -19.16 -2.30 -6.17
N TYR A 332 -18.60 -3.42 -5.77
CA TYR A 332 -19.16 -4.28 -4.72
C TYR A 332 -18.54 -3.96 -3.37
N VAL A 333 -19.37 -3.75 -2.35
CA VAL A 333 -18.94 -3.54 -0.96
C VAL A 333 -19.40 -4.71 -0.07
N PRO A 334 -18.69 -5.02 1.03
CA PRO A 334 -19.14 -6.02 1.98
C PRO A 334 -20.42 -5.57 2.69
N LYS A 335 -21.22 -6.53 3.13
CA LYS A 335 -22.17 -6.29 4.22
C LYS A 335 -21.37 -6.18 5.52
N PRO A 336 -21.78 -5.35 6.49
CA PRO A 336 -21.05 -5.20 7.75
C PRO A 336 -20.79 -6.54 8.46
N GLU A 337 -21.76 -7.44 8.47
CA GLU A 337 -21.66 -8.77 9.07
C GLU A 337 -20.63 -9.71 8.42
N ASP A 338 -20.17 -9.40 7.20
CA ASP A 338 -19.18 -10.20 6.47
C ASP A 338 -17.72 -9.88 6.87
N ILE A 339 -17.51 -8.83 7.67
CA ILE A 339 -16.20 -8.48 8.23
C ILE A 339 -16.16 -8.94 9.68
N ASN A 340 -15.23 -9.82 10.00
CA ASN A 340 -15.08 -10.32 11.36
C ASN A 340 -14.55 -9.23 12.30
N LEU A 341 -15.33 -8.85 13.31
CA LEU A 341 -15.00 -7.84 14.33
C LEU A 341 -14.61 -8.45 15.68
N GLU A 342 -14.53 -9.78 15.79
CA GLU A 342 -14.18 -10.47 17.03
C GLU A 342 -12.85 -9.96 17.61
N GLY A 343 -12.84 -9.63 18.89
CA GLY A 343 -11.66 -9.15 19.60
C GLY A 343 -11.31 -7.67 19.39
N LEU A 344 -12.05 -6.93 18.53
CA LEU A 344 -11.91 -5.49 18.44
C LEU A 344 -12.51 -4.80 19.68
N LYS A 345 -11.78 -3.80 20.19
CA LYS A 345 -12.25 -2.92 21.26
C LYS A 345 -12.65 -1.59 20.67
N ASP A 346 -13.73 -1.02 21.18
CA ASP A 346 -14.21 0.33 20.80
C ASP A 346 -14.55 0.49 19.31
N PHE A 347 -14.79 -0.62 18.61
CA PHE A 347 -15.19 -0.65 17.20
C PHE A 347 -16.30 -1.67 17.02
N ASP A 348 -17.41 -1.25 16.43
CA ASP A 348 -18.64 -2.02 16.25
C ASP A 348 -19.15 -2.01 14.81
N GLU A 349 -20.22 -2.73 14.56
CA GLU A 349 -20.87 -2.84 13.26
C GLU A 349 -21.41 -1.49 12.75
N GLU A 350 -21.85 -0.59 13.63
CA GLU A 350 -22.35 0.73 13.26
C GLU A 350 -21.21 1.60 12.70
N LYS A 351 -20.05 1.61 13.37
CA LYS A 351 -18.84 2.28 12.87
C LYS A 351 -18.38 1.68 11.55
N LEU A 352 -18.41 0.34 11.43
CA LEU A 352 -18.06 -0.35 10.18
C LEU A 352 -19.01 0.07 9.06
N ALA A 353 -20.31 0.03 9.29
CA ALA A 353 -21.33 0.43 8.30
C ALA A 353 -21.09 1.88 7.83
N SER A 354 -20.71 2.78 8.75
CA SER A 354 -20.42 4.18 8.42
C SER A 354 -19.27 4.36 7.43
N ILE A 355 -18.23 3.52 7.52
CA ILE A 355 -17.05 3.57 6.63
C ILE A 355 -17.17 2.64 5.42
N LEU A 356 -18.21 1.84 5.32
CA LEU A 356 -18.57 1.08 4.12
C LEU A 356 -19.59 1.80 3.23
N LYS A 357 -20.26 2.81 3.78
CA LYS A 357 -21.33 3.54 3.07
C LYS A 357 -20.80 4.24 1.82
N VAL A 358 -21.52 4.06 0.71
CA VAL A 358 -21.30 4.78 -0.55
C VAL A 358 -22.32 5.92 -0.66
N ASP A 359 -21.81 7.13 -0.86
CA ASP A 359 -22.61 8.35 -1.03
C ASP A 359 -22.53 8.82 -2.49
N ASN A 360 -23.59 8.60 -3.25
CA ASN A 360 -23.63 8.90 -4.68
C ASN A 360 -23.33 10.38 -4.98
N ALA A 361 -23.78 11.32 -4.16
CA ALA A 361 -23.53 12.74 -4.38
C ALA A 361 -22.05 13.10 -4.22
N LYS A 362 -21.35 12.46 -3.27
CA LYS A 362 -19.90 12.61 -3.12
C LYS A 362 -19.15 11.96 -4.27
N TRP A 363 -19.57 10.79 -4.73
CA TRP A 363 -18.94 10.11 -5.85
C TRP A 363 -19.18 10.79 -7.20
N ALA A 364 -20.28 11.50 -7.39
CA ALA A 364 -20.47 12.38 -8.54
C ALA A 364 -19.43 13.52 -8.58
N LYS A 365 -19.04 14.05 -7.42
CA LYS A 365 -17.96 15.04 -7.32
C LYS A 365 -16.57 14.41 -7.60
N GLU A 366 -16.34 13.18 -7.12
CA GLU A 366 -15.12 12.44 -7.46
C GLU A 366 -15.01 12.20 -8.97
N ALA A 367 -16.11 11.81 -9.63
CA ALA A 367 -16.15 11.63 -11.08
C ALA A 367 -15.76 12.90 -11.84
N ALA A 368 -16.29 14.06 -11.44
CA ALA A 368 -15.90 15.35 -12.01
C ALA A 368 -14.40 15.66 -11.82
N GLY A 369 -13.83 15.30 -10.68
CA GLY A 369 -12.38 15.41 -10.42
C GLY A 369 -11.54 14.51 -11.33
N VAL A 370 -12.01 13.29 -11.58
CA VAL A 370 -11.35 12.34 -12.51
C VAL A 370 -11.44 12.85 -13.94
N GLU A 371 -12.59 13.41 -14.34
CA GLU A 371 -12.76 14.02 -15.67
C GLU A 371 -11.71 15.11 -15.92
N GLU A 372 -11.54 16.05 -14.97
CA GLU A 372 -10.51 17.09 -15.06
C GLU A 372 -9.09 16.51 -15.12
N PHE A 373 -8.84 15.45 -14.37
CA PHE A 373 -7.56 14.76 -14.42
C PHE A 373 -7.32 14.10 -15.79
N TYR A 374 -8.34 13.45 -16.35
CA TYR A 374 -8.26 12.74 -17.63
C TYR A 374 -8.03 13.67 -18.83
N LYS A 375 -8.47 14.93 -18.78
CA LYS A 375 -8.20 15.93 -19.85
C LYS A 375 -6.70 16.08 -20.14
N LYS A 376 -5.83 15.79 -19.18
CA LYS A 376 -4.37 15.89 -19.35
C LYS A 376 -3.79 14.88 -20.33
N PHE A 377 -4.52 13.81 -20.65
CA PHE A 377 -4.04 12.71 -21.48
C PHE A 377 -4.55 12.79 -22.92
N GLY A 378 -5.55 13.61 -23.20
CA GLY A 378 -6.07 13.85 -24.55
C GLY A 378 -6.42 12.54 -25.26
N ASP A 379 -5.96 12.41 -26.51
CA ASP A 379 -6.22 11.22 -27.36
C ASP A 379 -5.49 9.95 -26.91
N LYS A 380 -4.58 10.07 -25.93
CA LYS A 380 -3.90 8.91 -25.34
C LYS A 380 -4.70 8.23 -24.24
N LEU A 381 -5.77 8.84 -23.75
CA LEU A 381 -6.67 8.20 -22.79
C LEU A 381 -7.42 7.05 -23.49
N PRO A 382 -7.31 5.79 -23.00
CA PRO A 382 -8.11 4.67 -23.52
C PRO A 382 -9.61 4.96 -23.44
N GLN A 383 -10.34 4.58 -24.50
CA GLN A 383 -11.79 4.80 -24.56
C GLN A 383 -12.53 4.05 -23.46
N GLU A 384 -12.05 2.87 -23.10
CA GLU A 384 -12.61 2.02 -22.05
C GLU A 384 -12.61 2.75 -20.69
N LEU A 385 -11.56 3.51 -20.36
CA LEU A 385 -11.50 4.29 -19.12
C LEU A 385 -12.45 5.48 -19.14
N ARG A 386 -12.66 6.08 -20.31
CA ARG A 386 -13.66 7.14 -20.50
C ARG A 386 -15.08 6.57 -20.32
N ASP A 387 -15.33 5.41 -20.88
CA ASP A 387 -16.63 4.72 -20.76
C ASP A 387 -16.94 4.34 -19.31
N GLU A 388 -15.93 3.91 -18.55
CA GLU A 388 -16.08 3.64 -17.12
C GLU A 388 -16.40 4.89 -16.30
N LEU A 389 -15.75 6.02 -16.61
CA LEU A 389 -16.06 7.31 -15.99
C LEU A 389 -17.51 7.73 -16.29
N ASN A 390 -17.95 7.67 -17.55
CA ASN A 390 -19.31 7.95 -17.93
C ASN A 390 -20.31 7.02 -17.22
N GLY A 391 -19.96 5.74 -17.10
CA GLY A 391 -20.74 4.75 -16.36
C GLY A 391 -20.90 5.10 -14.87
N LEU A 392 -19.82 5.59 -14.23
CA LEU A 392 -19.91 6.07 -12.85
C LEU A 392 -20.82 7.29 -12.72
N GLU A 393 -20.71 8.25 -13.64
CA GLU A 393 -21.59 9.42 -13.66
C GLU A 393 -23.07 9.04 -13.78
N GLU A 394 -23.40 8.06 -14.62
CA GLU A 394 -24.78 7.56 -14.73
C GLU A 394 -25.25 6.83 -13.47
N ARG A 395 -24.43 5.93 -12.91
CA ARG A 395 -24.78 5.18 -11.69
C ARG A 395 -24.94 6.10 -10.45
N THR A 396 -24.26 7.23 -10.41
CA THR A 396 -24.39 8.18 -9.29
C THR A 396 -25.62 9.10 -9.40
N LYS A 397 -26.30 9.14 -10.55
CA LYS A 397 -27.57 9.87 -10.74
C LYS A 397 -28.78 9.07 -10.24
N ALA A 398 -28.65 7.76 -10.14
CA ALA A 398 -29.69 6.85 -9.64
C ALA A 398 -29.69 6.86 -8.11
#